data_cdfd549e88c6275e4ee6afaacbc84232
#
_entry.id   cdfd549e88c6275e4ee6afaacbc84232
#
_cell.length_a   1.000
_cell.length_b   1.000
_cell.length_c   1.000
_cell.angle_alpha   90.00
_cell.angle_beta   90.00
_cell.angle_gamma   90.00
#
_symmetry.space_group_name_H-M   'P 1'
#
loop_
_entity.id
_entity.type
_entity.pdbx_description
1 polymer ?
#
loop_
_entity_poly.entity_id
_entity_poly.type
_entity_poly.pdbx_seq_one_letter_code
_entity_poly.pdbx_strand_id
1 'polypeptide(L)'
;MKRSKFTIAAVYDTETTNVGEGEETRAFPILFIDNDIRDIDLFNYEPDTDDKVNFYRYESEMQDRIDEYVKWGLVCKMVPVICAYNLMFDLQPLMEELDKRYDIRANAQSSTNVYTVDLYEQDTDNILLRFWDTYHLEMRGLRAMGETCGIAKATGDWDYSLVRTPETPLTEEELFYAKRDVQVIPAYLRYLLHANEWMQQKDLGVRVITKTSIVRQMARRNIAQIKVDKKNGKKITLDKTFIELCNKELPRTFGSYALRKACFRGGWTFTAASTALDVVRNVASLDV
;
A
#
# COMPACT_ATOMS: atom_id res chain seq x y z
N MET A 1 -21.96 13.35 2.68
CA MET A 1 -21.05 12.45 3.36
C MET A 1 -19.72 13.17 3.67
N LYS A 2 -19.33 13.40 4.92
CA LYS A 2 -18.00 13.93 5.25
C LYS A 2 -16.99 12.85 4.88
N ARG A 3 -16.00 13.18 4.04
CA ARG A 3 -14.90 12.24 3.74
C ARG A 3 -14.20 11.88 5.04
N SER A 4 -14.18 10.59 5.38
CA SER A 4 -13.40 10.08 6.51
C SER A 4 -11.93 10.49 6.35
N LYS A 5 -11.32 10.95 7.43
CA LYS A 5 -9.89 11.26 7.42
C LYS A 5 -9.14 9.94 7.67
N PHE A 6 -8.24 9.60 6.79
CA PHE A 6 -7.35 8.45 6.97
C PHE A 6 -6.04 8.90 7.61
N THR A 7 -5.47 8.03 8.42
CA THR A 7 -4.15 8.25 9.02
C THR A 7 -3.41 6.92 9.15
N ILE A 8 -2.11 6.92 8.86
CA ILE A 8 -1.27 5.75 9.10
C ILE A 8 -1.22 5.53 10.62
N ALA A 9 -1.55 4.31 11.04
CA ALA A 9 -1.64 3.95 12.45
C ALA A 9 -0.60 2.90 12.84
N ALA A 10 -0.30 1.97 11.95
CA ALA A 10 0.66 0.91 12.23
C ALA A 10 1.29 0.35 10.96
N VAL A 11 2.35 -0.42 11.17
CA VAL A 11 2.88 -1.39 10.21
C VAL A 11 2.69 -2.78 10.81
N TYR A 12 2.33 -3.73 9.98
CA TYR A 12 2.02 -5.10 10.34
C TYR A 12 2.82 -6.08 9.49
N ASP A 13 3.27 -7.16 10.09
CA ASP A 13 3.98 -8.27 9.45
C ASP A 13 3.68 -9.59 10.16
N THR A 14 3.93 -10.71 9.48
CA THR A 14 3.69 -12.05 10.03
C THR A 14 4.85 -12.99 9.70
N GLU A 15 5.41 -13.60 10.71
CA GLU A 15 6.40 -14.67 10.53
C GLU A 15 5.72 -16.04 10.60
N THR A 16 6.12 -16.91 9.69
CA THR A 16 5.52 -18.24 9.55
C THR A 16 6.55 -19.35 9.71
N THR A 17 6.06 -20.54 9.99
CA THR A 17 6.78 -21.79 9.86
C THR A 17 6.14 -22.65 8.78
N ASN A 18 6.92 -23.50 8.14
CA ASN A 18 6.41 -24.46 7.19
C ASN A 18 6.06 -25.77 7.90
N VAL A 19 4.82 -26.23 7.74
CA VAL A 19 4.32 -27.48 8.30
C VAL A 19 3.85 -28.38 7.17
N GLY A 20 4.27 -29.65 7.19
CA GLY A 20 3.96 -30.63 6.15
C GLY A 20 5.18 -31.04 5.34
N GLU A 21 4.99 -31.96 4.42
CA GLU A 21 6.03 -32.48 3.54
C GLU A 21 5.62 -32.36 2.05
N GLY A 22 6.57 -32.03 1.18
CA GLY A 22 6.37 -31.95 -0.24
C GLY A 22 5.31 -30.94 -0.66
N GLU A 23 4.37 -31.34 -1.50
CA GLU A 23 3.28 -30.48 -2.02
C GLU A 23 2.20 -30.12 -0.96
N GLU A 24 2.19 -30.79 0.17
CA GLU A 24 1.27 -30.51 1.30
C GLU A 24 1.84 -29.51 2.30
N THR A 25 3.01 -28.95 2.05
CA THR A 25 3.63 -27.94 2.90
C THR A 25 2.75 -26.68 2.94
N ARG A 26 2.42 -26.25 4.15
CA ARG A 26 1.63 -25.02 4.39
C ARG A 26 2.38 -24.08 5.33
N ALA A 27 2.32 -22.81 5.03
CA ALA A 27 2.79 -21.76 5.94
C ALA A 27 1.79 -21.63 7.10
N PHE A 28 2.31 -21.68 8.32
CA PHE A 28 1.53 -21.52 9.54
C PHE A 28 2.07 -20.32 10.33
N PRO A 29 1.22 -19.35 10.73
CA PRO A 29 1.67 -18.18 11.45
C PRO A 29 2.12 -18.55 12.86
N ILE A 30 3.24 -17.98 13.29
CA ILE A 30 3.82 -18.23 14.63
C ILE A 30 4.14 -16.94 15.38
N LEU A 31 4.20 -15.84 14.67
CA LEU A 31 4.47 -14.52 15.22
C LEU A 31 3.76 -13.46 14.38
N PHE A 32 2.99 -12.62 15.03
CA PHE A 32 2.42 -11.42 14.47
C PHE A 32 3.12 -10.21 15.08
N ILE A 33 3.43 -9.22 14.25
CA ILE A 33 4.20 -8.06 14.67
C ILE A 33 3.44 -6.81 14.26
N ASP A 34 3.28 -5.85 15.16
CA ASP A 34 2.90 -4.50 14.77
C ASP A 34 3.89 -3.46 15.28
N ASN A 35 4.16 -2.45 14.47
CA ASN A 35 4.82 -1.22 14.88
C ASN A 35 3.77 -0.12 14.97
N ASP A 36 3.39 0.25 16.19
CA ASP A 36 2.38 1.28 16.47
C ASP A 36 2.97 2.68 16.29
N ILE A 37 2.51 3.37 15.25
CA ILE A 37 2.98 4.70 14.87
C ILE A 37 1.86 5.75 14.87
N ARG A 38 0.76 5.52 15.62
CA ARG A 38 -0.43 6.40 15.66
C ARG A 38 -0.12 7.85 15.99
N ASP A 39 0.81 8.06 16.90
CA ASP A 39 1.16 9.37 17.45
C ASP A 39 2.44 9.94 16.82
N ILE A 40 2.96 9.33 15.77
CA ILE A 40 4.23 9.68 15.16
C ILE A 40 4.00 10.55 13.92
N ASP A 41 4.75 11.64 13.84
CA ASP A 41 4.91 12.40 12.60
C ASP A 41 5.87 11.63 11.66
N LEU A 42 5.32 10.95 10.67
CA LEU A 42 6.11 10.17 9.71
C LEU A 42 7.18 10.98 8.98
N PHE A 43 7.01 12.28 8.85
CA PHE A 43 8.02 13.13 8.23
C PHE A 43 9.32 13.17 9.03
N ASN A 44 9.22 13.05 10.36
CA ASN A 44 10.34 13.06 11.30
C ASN A 44 10.62 11.69 11.92
N TYR A 45 10.00 10.61 11.41
CA TYR A 45 10.17 9.27 11.97
C TYR A 45 11.64 8.83 12.05
N GLU A 46 12.06 8.38 13.23
CA GLU A 46 13.40 7.85 13.50
C GLU A 46 13.29 6.41 14.02
N PRO A 47 13.79 5.42 13.26
CA PRO A 47 13.83 4.02 13.71
C PRO A 47 14.53 3.87 15.06
N ASP A 48 14.12 2.88 15.83
CA ASP A 48 14.60 2.57 17.18
C ASP A 48 14.27 3.63 18.26
N THR A 49 13.93 4.87 17.87
CA THR A 49 13.52 5.93 18.78
C THR A 49 11.99 6.05 18.87
N ASP A 50 11.33 6.03 17.72
CA ASP A 50 9.89 6.25 17.60
C ASP A 50 9.08 4.95 17.57
N ASP A 51 9.75 3.80 17.51
CA ASP A 51 9.09 2.53 17.39
C ASP A 51 8.41 2.07 18.67
N LYS A 52 7.19 1.58 18.51
CA LYS A 52 6.43 0.85 19.53
C LYS A 52 6.08 -0.53 18.96
N VAL A 53 7.11 -1.37 18.81
CA VAL A 53 6.95 -2.70 18.23
C VAL A 53 6.41 -3.66 19.27
N ASN A 54 5.33 -4.34 18.91
CA ASN A 54 4.68 -5.35 19.73
C ASN A 54 4.72 -6.69 19.01
N PHE A 55 4.81 -7.75 19.78
CA PHE A 55 4.89 -9.13 19.31
C PHE A 55 3.75 -9.95 19.91
N TYR A 56 3.03 -10.69 19.06
CA TYR A 56 1.89 -11.53 19.44
C TYR A 56 2.13 -12.94 18.94
N ARG A 57 1.74 -13.92 19.72
CA ARG A 57 1.96 -15.33 19.38
C ARG A 57 0.69 -16.00 18.84
N TYR A 58 -0.47 -15.42 19.11
CA TYR A 58 -1.76 -15.96 18.75
C TYR A 58 -2.55 -15.00 17.90
N GLU A 59 -3.30 -15.54 16.95
CA GLU A 59 -4.19 -14.76 16.07
C GLU A 59 -5.19 -13.91 16.87
N SER A 60 -5.71 -14.43 17.99
CA SER A 60 -6.65 -13.71 18.84
C SER A 60 -6.06 -12.43 19.43
N GLU A 61 -4.78 -12.44 19.80
CA GLU A 61 -4.08 -11.28 20.34
C GLU A 61 -3.95 -10.19 19.25
N MET A 62 -3.61 -10.59 18.03
CA MET A 62 -3.51 -9.65 16.91
C MET A 62 -4.88 -9.10 16.51
N GLN A 63 -5.93 -9.91 16.61
CA GLN A 63 -7.30 -9.44 16.35
C GLN A 63 -7.77 -8.44 17.39
N ASP A 64 -7.50 -8.68 18.67
CA ASP A 64 -7.79 -7.71 19.73
C ASP A 64 -7.04 -6.40 19.48
N ARG A 65 -5.82 -6.49 18.94
CA ARG A 65 -5.03 -5.31 18.54
C ARG A 65 -5.67 -4.56 17.37
N ILE A 66 -6.19 -5.25 16.37
CA ILE A 66 -6.94 -4.63 15.26
C ILE A 66 -8.18 -3.91 15.80
N ASP A 67 -8.92 -4.53 16.71
CA ASP A 67 -10.08 -3.92 17.37
C ASP A 67 -9.71 -2.66 18.17
N GLU A 68 -8.51 -2.62 18.79
CA GLU A 68 -7.99 -1.41 19.44
C GLU A 68 -7.75 -0.28 18.44
N TYR A 69 -7.20 -0.57 17.26
CA TYR A 69 -7.04 0.42 16.20
C TYR A 69 -8.39 0.94 15.70
N VAL A 70 -9.37 0.07 15.53
CA VAL A 70 -10.74 0.47 15.16
C VAL A 70 -11.34 1.39 16.22
N LYS A 71 -11.27 1.00 17.50
CA LYS A 71 -11.77 1.82 18.63
C LYS A 71 -11.09 3.19 18.69
N TRP A 72 -9.76 3.21 18.53
CA TRP A 72 -9.01 4.47 18.48
C TRP A 72 -9.46 5.35 17.31
N GLY A 73 -9.64 4.77 16.13
CA GLY A 73 -10.13 5.48 14.95
C GLY A 73 -11.50 6.11 15.17
N LEU A 74 -12.42 5.40 15.80
CA LEU A 74 -13.76 5.89 16.15
C LEU A 74 -13.68 7.08 17.11
N VAL A 75 -12.86 6.99 18.16
CA VAL A 75 -12.65 8.08 19.13
C VAL A 75 -12.04 9.32 18.45
N CYS A 76 -11.02 9.15 17.63
CA CYS A 76 -10.33 10.22 16.93
C CYS A 76 -11.08 10.72 15.68
N LYS A 77 -12.18 10.06 15.29
CA LYS A 77 -12.95 10.33 14.05
C LYS A 77 -12.08 10.25 12.80
N MET A 78 -11.21 9.24 12.75
CA MET A 78 -10.30 8.93 11.66
C MET A 78 -10.43 7.45 11.28
N VAL A 79 -10.00 7.13 10.07
CA VAL A 79 -9.86 5.72 9.63
C VAL A 79 -8.38 5.36 9.75
N PRO A 80 -8.00 4.45 10.68
CA PRO A 80 -6.64 3.97 10.76
C PRO A 80 -6.25 3.20 9.51
N VAL A 81 -5.01 3.40 9.06
CA VAL A 81 -4.39 2.65 7.98
C VAL A 81 -3.27 1.82 8.56
N ILE A 82 -3.36 0.52 8.42
CA ILE A 82 -2.31 -0.44 8.77
C ILE A 82 -1.59 -0.82 7.48
N CYS A 83 -0.28 -0.57 7.44
CA CYS A 83 0.57 -0.90 6.31
C CYS A 83 1.13 -2.31 6.46
N ALA A 84 1.21 -3.07 5.38
CA ALA A 84 1.94 -4.32 5.32
C ALA A 84 2.75 -4.38 4.01
N TYR A 85 3.67 -5.31 3.92
CA TYR A 85 4.41 -5.61 2.70
C TYR A 85 4.01 -6.99 2.20
N ASN A 86 3.42 -7.07 1.01
CA ASN A 86 2.76 -8.29 0.51
C ASN A 86 1.54 -8.71 1.38
N LEU A 87 0.67 -7.74 1.61
CA LEU A 87 -0.46 -7.76 2.52
C LEU A 87 -1.26 -9.08 2.57
N MET A 88 -1.53 -9.70 1.42
CA MET A 88 -2.40 -10.88 1.40
C MET A 88 -1.77 -12.10 2.07
N PHE A 89 -0.44 -12.20 2.07
CA PHE A 89 0.25 -13.25 2.79
C PHE A 89 0.06 -13.09 4.30
N ASP A 90 0.28 -11.88 4.79
CA ASP A 90 0.23 -11.58 6.22
C ASP A 90 -1.20 -11.55 6.78
N LEU A 91 -2.15 -11.09 5.95
CA LEU A 91 -3.54 -10.95 6.38
C LEU A 91 -4.34 -12.26 6.32
N GLN A 92 -3.91 -13.21 5.49
CA GLN A 92 -4.63 -14.47 5.26
C GLN A 92 -4.99 -15.22 6.55
N PRO A 93 -4.10 -15.35 7.55
CA PRO A 93 -4.42 -16.05 8.80
C PRO A 93 -5.58 -15.42 9.58
N LEU A 94 -5.74 -14.10 9.46
CA LEU A 94 -6.73 -13.33 10.21
C LEU A 94 -8.08 -13.22 9.49
N MET A 95 -8.15 -13.58 8.20
CA MET A 95 -9.32 -13.29 7.36
C MET A 95 -10.59 -13.92 7.85
N GLU A 96 -10.56 -15.18 8.32
CA GLU A 96 -11.76 -15.89 8.77
C GLU A 96 -12.41 -15.20 9.97
N GLU A 97 -11.62 -14.76 10.92
CA GLU A 97 -12.13 -14.09 12.12
C GLU A 97 -12.51 -12.63 11.86
N LEU A 98 -11.79 -11.95 10.97
CA LEU A 98 -12.16 -10.60 10.55
C LEU A 98 -13.50 -10.59 9.81
N ASP A 99 -13.77 -11.59 8.97
CA ASP A 99 -15.04 -11.72 8.23
C ASP A 99 -16.25 -11.96 9.15
N LYS A 100 -16.04 -12.59 10.32
CA LYS A 100 -17.09 -12.72 11.34
C LYS A 100 -17.47 -11.40 12.01
N ARG A 101 -16.56 -10.43 12.03
CA ARG A 101 -16.70 -9.16 12.77
C ARG A 101 -17.00 -7.96 11.87
N TYR A 102 -16.55 -7.98 10.61
CA TYR A 102 -16.57 -6.85 9.68
C TYR A 102 -17.02 -7.27 8.28
N ASP A 103 -17.62 -6.36 7.55
CA ASP A 103 -17.74 -6.50 6.11
C ASP A 103 -16.39 -6.18 5.46
N ILE A 104 -15.81 -7.11 4.71
CA ILE A 104 -14.49 -6.97 4.12
C ILE A 104 -14.61 -6.64 2.63
N ARG A 105 -13.95 -5.56 2.20
CA ARG A 105 -13.92 -5.15 0.79
C ARG A 105 -12.49 -4.90 0.33
N ALA A 106 -12.07 -5.61 -0.72
CA ALA A 106 -10.73 -5.47 -1.29
C ALA A 106 -10.75 -4.59 -2.54
N ASN A 107 -9.76 -3.71 -2.64
CA ASN A 107 -9.39 -3.05 -3.89
C ASN A 107 -8.22 -3.80 -4.50
N ALA A 108 -8.49 -4.60 -5.52
CA ALA A 108 -7.56 -5.54 -6.09
C ALA A 108 -7.62 -5.57 -7.61
N GLN A 109 -6.52 -5.97 -8.24
CA GLN A 109 -6.48 -6.30 -9.66
C GLN A 109 -6.76 -7.79 -9.88
N SER A 110 -6.37 -8.64 -8.93
CA SER A 110 -6.60 -10.08 -8.89
C SER A 110 -6.61 -10.55 -7.43
N SER A 111 -6.89 -11.83 -7.18
CA SER A 111 -6.83 -12.42 -5.84
C SER A 111 -5.45 -12.34 -5.17
N THR A 112 -4.39 -12.26 -5.96
CA THR A 112 -2.99 -12.16 -5.48
C THR A 112 -2.41 -10.76 -5.59
N ASN A 113 -3.09 -9.83 -6.25
CA ASN A 113 -2.63 -8.47 -6.46
C ASN A 113 -3.63 -7.48 -5.84
N VAL A 114 -3.55 -7.36 -4.53
CA VAL A 114 -4.42 -6.53 -3.70
C VAL A 114 -3.69 -5.25 -3.32
N TYR A 115 -4.35 -4.12 -3.44
CA TYR A 115 -3.80 -2.81 -3.06
C TYR A 115 -4.21 -2.40 -1.66
N THR A 116 -5.49 -2.60 -1.33
CA THR A 116 -6.04 -2.31 0.00
C THR A 116 -7.14 -3.30 0.34
N VAL A 117 -7.26 -3.59 1.64
CA VAL A 117 -8.41 -4.29 2.21
C VAL A 117 -9.04 -3.37 3.26
N ASP A 118 -10.31 -3.09 3.09
CA ASP A 118 -11.06 -2.20 3.96
C ASP A 118 -12.03 -3.00 4.82
N LEU A 119 -12.01 -2.75 6.13
CA LEU A 119 -12.98 -3.28 7.08
C LEU A 119 -14.10 -2.26 7.27
N TYR A 120 -15.32 -2.69 7.06
CA TYR A 120 -16.53 -1.90 7.25
C TYR A 120 -17.31 -2.38 8.45
N GLU A 121 -18.05 -1.48 9.07
CA GLU A 121 -19.09 -1.85 10.02
C GLU A 121 -20.16 -2.65 9.28
N GLN A 122 -20.56 -3.80 9.86
CA GLN A 122 -21.52 -4.71 9.23
C GLN A 122 -22.78 -3.98 8.77
N ASP A 123 -23.28 -4.35 7.60
CA ASP A 123 -24.49 -3.80 6.96
C ASP A 123 -24.45 -2.29 6.71
N THR A 124 -23.24 -1.67 6.69
CA THR A 124 -23.08 -0.23 6.44
C THR A 124 -22.01 0.06 5.37
N ASP A 125 -21.93 1.33 4.95
CA ASP A 125 -20.83 1.85 4.16
C ASP A 125 -19.81 2.63 5.01
N ASN A 126 -19.80 2.40 6.31
CA ASN A 126 -18.90 3.06 7.24
C ASN A 126 -17.58 2.29 7.34
N ILE A 127 -16.53 2.81 6.73
CA ILE A 127 -15.19 2.24 6.81
C ILE A 127 -14.59 2.48 8.20
N LEU A 128 -14.14 1.42 8.84
CA LEU A 128 -13.58 1.43 10.19
C LEU A 128 -12.05 1.37 10.19
N LEU A 129 -11.46 0.62 9.26
CA LEU A 129 -10.02 0.41 9.15
C LEU A 129 -9.65 0.08 7.71
N ARG A 130 -8.45 0.43 7.30
CA ARG A 130 -7.84 0.06 6.03
C ARG A 130 -6.51 -0.65 6.23
N PHE A 131 -6.34 -1.81 5.62
CA PHE A 131 -5.03 -2.37 5.35
C PHE A 131 -4.53 -1.89 3.98
N TRP A 132 -3.24 -1.59 3.88
CA TRP A 132 -2.62 -1.09 2.66
C TRP A 132 -1.35 -1.87 2.34
N ASP A 133 -1.31 -2.47 1.13
CA ASP A 133 -0.13 -3.14 0.63
C ASP A 133 0.89 -2.14 0.09
N THR A 134 1.99 -1.99 0.79
CA THR A 134 3.08 -1.07 0.41
C THR A 134 4.03 -1.63 -0.64
N TYR A 135 3.95 -2.94 -0.96
CA TYR A 135 4.71 -3.54 -2.07
C TYR A 135 4.58 -2.73 -3.36
N HIS A 136 3.38 -2.22 -3.65
CA HIS A 136 3.06 -1.47 -4.86
C HIS A 136 3.70 -0.08 -4.95
N LEU A 137 4.36 0.39 -3.90
CA LEU A 137 5.11 1.64 -3.94
C LEU A 137 6.45 1.48 -4.64
N GLU A 138 7.10 0.33 -4.50
CA GLU A 138 8.45 0.10 -5.05
C GLU A 138 8.50 -1.11 -5.99
N MET A 139 7.68 -2.14 -5.78
CA MET A 139 7.64 -3.39 -6.54
C MET A 139 9.00 -4.14 -6.56
N ARG A 140 9.81 -3.95 -5.52
CA ARG A 140 11.08 -4.64 -5.26
C ARG A 140 11.03 -5.21 -3.85
N GLY A 141 11.88 -6.17 -3.51
CA GLY A 141 11.91 -6.77 -2.19
C GLY A 141 12.08 -5.75 -1.05
N LEU A 142 11.59 -6.05 0.15
CA LEU A 142 11.66 -5.19 1.33
C LEU A 142 13.10 -4.75 1.66
N ARG A 143 14.11 -5.61 1.38
CA ARG A 143 15.53 -5.25 1.47
C ARG A 143 15.88 -4.03 0.61
N ALA A 144 15.47 -4.02 -0.66
CA ALA A 144 15.75 -2.89 -1.56
C ALA A 144 15.02 -1.61 -1.15
N MET A 145 13.84 -1.75 -0.54
CA MET A 145 13.11 -0.63 0.07
C MET A 145 13.91 -0.07 1.26
N GLY A 146 14.43 -0.94 2.13
CA GLY A 146 15.27 -0.57 3.27
C GLY A 146 16.57 0.12 2.84
N GLU A 147 17.28 -0.42 1.85
CA GLU A 147 18.48 0.20 1.26
C GLU A 147 18.21 1.61 0.75
N THR A 148 17.05 1.83 0.12
CA THR A 148 16.65 3.14 -0.40
C THR A 148 16.45 4.17 0.72
N CYS A 149 15.96 3.78 1.90
CA CYS A 149 15.70 4.67 3.02
C CYS A 149 16.79 4.63 4.12
N GLY A 150 17.89 3.92 3.88
CA GLY A 150 19.04 3.86 4.80
C GLY A 150 18.89 2.88 5.97
N ILE A 151 17.91 1.96 5.90
CA ILE A 151 17.75 0.89 6.89
C ILE A 151 18.24 -0.42 6.28
N ALA A 152 19.35 -0.94 6.81
CA ALA A 152 19.77 -2.29 6.45
C ALA A 152 18.78 -3.31 7.03
N LYS A 153 18.30 -4.22 6.19
CA LYS A 153 17.60 -5.41 6.67
C LYS A 153 18.56 -6.17 7.62
N ALA A 154 18.03 -6.75 8.68
CA ALA A 154 18.83 -7.53 9.61
C ALA A 154 19.64 -8.61 8.87
N THR A 155 20.92 -8.73 9.20
CA THR A 155 21.78 -9.79 8.71
C THR A 155 21.58 -11.00 9.63
N GLY A 156 20.70 -11.85 9.25
CA GLY A 156 20.34 -13.08 9.92
C GLY A 156 19.10 -13.57 9.20
N ASP A 157 19.11 -14.78 8.72
CA ASP A 157 17.96 -15.31 8.05
C ASP A 157 17.04 -15.95 9.09
N TRP A 158 15.76 -15.68 9.01
CA TRP A 158 14.77 -16.48 9.67
C TRP A 158 14.87 -17.89 9.13
N ASP A 159 15.19 -18.84 9.99
CA ASP A 159 15.36 -20.23 9.56
C ASP A 159 13.99 -20.90 9.37
N TYR A 160 13.50 -20.87 8.15
CA TYR A 160 12.24 -21.50 7.75
C TYR A 160 12.29 -23.02 7.74
N SER A 161 13.46 -23.65 7.93
CA SER A 161 13.59 -25.11 8.04
C SER A 161 13.20 -25.63 9.44
N LEU A 162 13.22 -24.75 10.43
CA LEU A 162 12.81 -25.09 11.79
C LEU A 162 11.29 -24.99 11.93
N VAL A 163 10.66 -26.09 12.29
CA VAL A 163 9.24 -26.09 12.63
C VAL A 163 9.07 -25.47 14.02
N ARG A 164 8.32 -24.39 14.10
CA ARG A 164 8.01 -23.66 15.32
C ARG A 164 6.53 -23.70 15.62
N THR A 165 6.19 -23.52 16.88
CA THR A 165 4.83 -23.31 17.36
C THR A 165 4.72 -21.95 18.06
N PRO A 166 3.54 -21.44 18.35
CA PRO A 166 3.40 -20.22 19.12
C PRO A 166 4.10 -20.24 20.50
N GLU A 167 4.32 -21.42 21.07
CA GLU A 167 5.00 -21.61 22.35
C GLU A 167 6.52 -21.72 22.22
N THR A 168 7.05 -21.90 21.00
CA THR A 168 8.50 -22.00 20.79
C THR A 168 9.16 -20.66 21.14
N PRO A 169 10.12 -20.61 22.08
CA PRO A 169 10.84 -19.38 22.37
C PRO A 169 11.58 -18.87 21.13
N LEU A 170 11.50 -17.57 20.90
CA LEU A 170 12.28 -16.90 19.86
C LEU A 170 13.54 -16.29 20.44
N THR A 171 14.62 -16.31 19.67
CA THR A 171 15.88 -15.68 20.04
C THR A 171 15.78 -14.15 19.88
N GLU A 172 16.72 -13.43 20.52
CA GLU A 172 16.81 -11.97 20.35
C GLU A 172 17.10 -11.58 18.87
N GLU A 173 17.84 -12.41 18.16
CA GLU A 173 18.17 -12.22 16.75
C GLU A 173 16.92 -12.36 15.85
N GLU A 174 16.08 -13.36 16.12
CA GLU A 174 14.80 -13.55 15.42
C GLU A 174 13.84 -12.41 15.69
N LEU A 175 13.71 -11.96 16.93
CA LEU A 175 12.89 -10.79 17.28
C LEU A 175 13.43 -9.51 16.66
N PHE A 176 14.76 -9.37 16.60
CA PHE A 176 15.39 -8.22 15.92
C PHE A 176 15.15 -8.24 14.41
N TYR A 177 15.20 -9.41 13.78
CA TYR A 177 14.86 -9.59 12.38
C TYR A 177 13.43 -9.15 12.11
N ALA A 178 12.47 -9.69 12.84
CA ALA A 178 11.04 -9.36 12.70
C ALA A 178 10.76 -7.87 12.99
N LYS A 179 11.42 -7.29 13.99
CA LYS A 179 11.36 -5.85 14.28
C LYS A 179 11.82 -5.03 13.07
N ARG A 180 12.92 -5.41 12.41
CA ARG A 180 13.44 -4.67 11.26
C ARG A 180 12.47 -4.64 10.08
N ASP A 181 11.75 -5.71 9.84
CA ASP A 181 10.80 -5.76 8.73
C ASP A 181 9.66 -4.75 8.89
N VAL A 182 9.15 -4.53 10.10
CA VAL A 182 8.14 -3.50 10.38
C VAL A 182 8.70 -2.07 10.50
N GLN A 183 10.02 -1.89 10.60
CA GLN A 183 10.68 -0.57 10.63
C GLN A 183 10.95 -0.01 9.23
N VAL A 184 11.15 -0.87 8.25
CA VAL A 184 11.48 -0.44 6.87
C VAL A 184 10.36 0.39 6.26
N ILE A 185 9.11 0.00 6.47
CA ILE A 185 7.97 0.68 5.85
C ILE A 185 7.83 2.13 6.31
N PRO A 186 7.78 2.49 7.61
CA PRO A 186 7.64 3.89 8.02
C PRO A 186 8.86 4.72 7.61
N ALA A 187 10.07 4.16 7.63
CA ALA A 187 11.25 4.85 7.12
C ALA A 187 11.19 5.11 5.61
N TYR A 188 10.67 4.17 4.84
CA TYR A 188 10.45 4.38 3.42
C TYR A 188 9.34 5.41 3.14
N LEU A 189 8.27 5.42 3.93
CA LEU A 189 7.23 6.46 3.85
C LEU A 189 7.81 7.84 4.18
N ARG A 190 8.69 7.96 5.19
CA ARG A 190 9.46 9.18 5.47
C ARG A 190 10.27 9.60 4.25
N TYR A 191 11.03 8.67 3.67
CA TYR A 191 11.80 8.93 2.44
C TYR A 191 10.92 9.48 1.32
N LEU A 192 9.75 8.88 1.07
CA LEU A 192 8.81 9.36 0.06
C LEU A 192 8.29 10.77 0.35
N LEU A 193 8.01 11.09 1.61
CA LEU A 193 7.55 12.43 2.02
C LEU A 193 8.63 13.47 1.78
N HIS A 194 9.89 13.16 2.10
CA HIS A 194 11.03 14.05 1.84
C HIS A 194 11.33 14.19 0.34
N ALA A 195 11.29 13.10 -0.42
CA ALA A 195 11.55 13.10 -1.86
C ALA A 195 10.44 13.82 -2.67
N ASN A 196 9.29 14.05 -2.08
CA ASN A 196 8.12 14.63 -2.74
C ASN A 196 7.52 15.75 -1.88
N GLU A 197 8.08 16.94 -1.91
CA GLU A 197 7.66 18.12 -1.11
C GLU A 197 6.15 18.43 -1.15
N TRP A 198 5.47 18.00 -2.21
CA TRP A 198 4.04 18.17 -2.36
C TRP A 198 3.20 17.12 -1.59
N MET A 199 3.80 16.00 -1.19
CA MET A 199 3.12 14.89 -0.54
C MET A 199 2.92 15.20 0.95
N GLN A 200 1.79 14.80 1.47
CA GLN A 200 1.49 14.92 2.90
C GLN A 200 1.13 13.54 3.45
N GLN A 201 1.40 13.31 4.71
CA GLN A 201 1.10 12.04 5.39
C GLN A 201 -0.35 11.57 5.15
N LYS A 202 -1.32 12.48 5.12
CA LYS A 202 -2.73 12.17 4.81
C LYS A 202 -3.00 11.70 3.37
N ASP A 203 -2.04 11.81 2.47
CA ASP A 203 -2.17 11.33 1.09
C ASP A 203 -1.79 9.83 0.99
N LEU A 204 -0.98 9.34 1.94
CA LEU A 204 -0.49 7.96 2.00
C LEU A 204 -1.65 6.97 2.28
N GLY A 205 -1.66 5.85 1.58
CA GLY A 205 -2.72 4.83 1.68
C GLY A 205 -4.10 5.26 1.17
N VAL A 206 -4.24 6.49 0.66
CA VAL A 206 -5.51 7.06 0.16
C VAL A 206 -5.40 7.52 -1.29
N ARG A 207 -4.51 8.45 -1.55
CA ARG A 207 -4.23 9.00 -2.89
C ARG A 207 -2.94 8.45 -3.47
N VAL A 208 -2.03 8.12 -2.59
CA VAL A 208 -0.74 7.49 -2.87
C VAL A 208 -0.85 6.05 -2.39
N ILE A 209 -1.23 5.15 -3.27
CA ILE A 209 -1.40 3.72 -3.00
C ILE A 209 -0.32 2.92 -3.75
N THR A 210 0.06 3.38 -4.93
CA THR A 210 1.03 2.72 -5.81
C THR A 210 2.04 3.72 -6.34
N LYS A 211 3.18 3.25 -6.86
CA LYS A 211 4.19 4.08 -7.56
C LYS A 211 3.55 4.93 -8.67
N THR A 212 2.69 4.35 -9.48
CA THR A 212 1.97 5.07 -10.55
C THR A 212 1.07 6.17 -9.98
N SER A 213 0.50 5.99 -8.79
CA SER A 213 -0.34 7.01 -8.16
C SER A 213 0.47 8.22 -7.71
N ILE A 214 1.75 8.06 -7.34
CA ILE A 214 2.68 9.16 -7.02
C ILE A 214 2.82 10.06 -8.27
N VAL A 215 3.21 9.47 -9.40
CA VAL A 215 3.37 10.19 -10.67
C VAL A 215 2.08 10.88 -11.10
N ARG A 216 0.95 10.18 -10.98
CA ARG A 216 -0.39 10.75 -11.29
C ARG A 216 -0.75 11.93 -10.40
N GLN A 217 -0.47 11.87 -9.10
CA GLN A 217 -0.75 12.99 -8.20
C GLN A 217 0.19 14.17 -8.47
N MET A 218 1.47 13.91 -8.74
CA MET A 218 2.44 14.93 -9.15
C MET A 218 1.99 15.64 -10.43
N ALA A 219 1.63 14.88 -11.47
CA ALA A 219 1.09 15.44 -12.72
C ALA A 219 -0.18 16.27 -12.48
N ARG A 220 -1.13 15.76 -11.69
CA ARG A 220 -2.36 16.50 -11.34
C ARG A 220 -2.07 17.80 -10.61
N ARG A 221 -1.06 17.85 -9.73
CA ARG A 221 -0.69 19.07 -9.02
C ARG A 221 0.00 20.07 -9.92
N ASN A 222 0.89 19.62 -10.78
CA ASN A 222 1.53 20.48 -11.78
C ASN A 222 0.49 21.08 -12.74
N ILE A 223 -0.49 20.28 -13.14
CA ILE A 223 -1.64 20.76 -13.93
C ILE A 223 -2.56 21.66 -13.08
N ALA A 224 -2.74 21.37 -11.78
CA ALA A 224 -3.61 22.11 -10.87
C ALA A 224 -2.97 23.37 -10.25
N GLN A 225 -1.70 23.67 -10.53
CA GLN A 225 -1.17 25.05 -10.33
C GLN A 225 -1.95 26.11 -11.11
N ILE A 226 -2.88 25.64 -11.90
CA ILE A 226 -3.91 26.36 -12.64
C ILE A 226 -5.19 26.53 -11.79
N LYS A 227 -5.07 26.73 -10.52
CA LYS A 227 -6.23 27.12 -9.71
C LYS A 227 -6.45 28.62 -9.81
N VAL A 228 -7.69 28.96 -10.19
CA VAL A 228 -8.25 30.29 -9.96
C VAL A 228 -7.99 30.63 -8.49
N ASP A 229 -7.19 31.64 -8.25
CA ASP A 229 -7.14 32.28 -6.94
C ASP A 229 -8.52 32.95 -6.76
N LYS A 230 -9.42 32.19 -6.13
CA LYS A 230 -10.79 32.65 -5.86
C LYS A 230 -10.85 33.92 -5.03
N LYS A 231 -9.75 34.25 -4.31
CA LYS A 231 -9.67 35.40 -3.44
C LYS A 231 -9.29 36.68 -4.19
N ASN A 232 -8.53 36.55 -5.29
CA ASN A 232 -8.00 37.70 -6.04
C ASN A 232 -8.55 37.79 -7.48
N GLY A 233 -9.48 36.95 -7.88
CA GLY A 233 -10.08 36.98 -9.20
C GLY A 233 -9.13 36.71 -10.38
N LYS A 234 -7.86 36.37 -10.12
CA LYS A 234 -6.90 36.03 -11.17
C LYS A 234 -7.19 34.63 -11.70
N LYS A 235 -7.68 34.56 -12.92
CA LYS A 235 -7.64 33.34 -13.73
C LYS A 235 -6.18 33.03 -14.02
N ILE A 236 -5.65 32.00 -13.40
CA ILE A 236 -4.42 31.38 -13.83
C ILE A 236 -4.77 30.65 -15.11
N THR A 237 -4.27 31.14 -16.22
CA THR A 237 -4.46 30.52 -17.53
C THR A 237 -3.66 29.23 -17.57
N LEU A 238 -4.34 28.10 -17.72
CA LEU A 238 -3.75 26.87 -18.23
C LEU A 238 -2.89 27.21 -19.44
N ASP A 239 -1.72 26.58 -19.54
CA ASP A 239 -1.01 26.58 -20.81
C ASP A 239 -2.01 26.08 -21.86
N LYS A 240 -2.50 27.04 -22.68
CA LYS A 240 -3.52 26.76 -23.70
C LYS A 240 -3.04 25.65 -24.62
N THR A 241 -1.74 25.59 -24.88
CA THR A 241 -1.10 24.60 -25.73
C THR A 241 -1.27 23.20 -25.16
N PHE A 242 -1.10 23.03 -23.82
CA PHE A 242 -1.29 21.75 -23.18
C PHE A 242 -2.76 21.31 -23.17
N ILE A 243 -3.69 22.23 -22.91
CA ILE A 243 -5.13 21.92 -22.99
C ILE A 243 -5.55 21.57 -24.41
N GLU A 244 -5.07 22.34 -25.38
CA GLU A 244 -5.37 22.09 -26.80
C GLU A 244 -4.80 20.73 -27.22
N LEU A 245 -3.60 20.41 -26.81
CA LEU A 245 -3.00 19.09 -27.02
C LEU A 245 -3.84 17.98 -26.37
N CYS A 246 -4.18 18.12 -25.09
CA CYS A 246 -5.02 17.15 -24.38
C CYS A 246 -6.38 16.98 -25.07
N ASN A 247 -7.03 18.09 -25.46
CA ASN A 247 -8.34 18.04 -26.14
C ASN A 247 -8.24 17.44 -27.54
N LYS A 248 -7.14 17.66 -28.25
CA LYS A 248 -6.87 17.07 -29.56
C LYS A 248 -6.65 15.55 -29.44
N GLU A 249 -5.93 15.11 -28.41
CA GLU A 249 -5.50 13.72 -28.21
C GLU A 249 -6.50 12.89 -27.38
N LEU A 250 -7.47 13.53 -26.71
CA LEU A 250 -8.51 12.80 -25.99
C LEU A 250 -9.41 12.02 -26.96
N PRO A 251 -9.73 10.76 -26.67
CA PRO A 251 -10.64 9.98 -27.48
C PRO A 251 -12.04 10.59 -27.46
N ARG A 252 -12.57 10.94 -28.65
CA ARG A 252 -13.88 11.58 -28.79
C ARG A 252 -15.05 10.59 -28.82
N THR A 253 -14.76 9.30 -28.95
CA THR A 253 -15.77 8.24 -28.98
C THR A 253 -15.45 7.18 -27.93
N PHE A 254 -16.50 6.47 -27.45
CA PHE A 254 -16.30 5.36 -26.52
C PHE A 254 -15.39 4.26 -27.10
N GLY A 255 -15.52 3.97 -28.40
CA GLY A 255 -14.67 2.97 -29.07
C GLY A 255 -13.20 3.36 -29.06
N SER A 256 -12.86 4.62 -29.38
CA SER A 256 -11.48 5.10 -29.32
C SER A 256 -10.93 5.16 -27.88
N TYR A 257 -11.77 5.47 -26.90
CA TYR A 257 -11.40 5.39 -25.49
C TYR A 257 -11.13 3.96 -25.05
N ALA A 258 -11.99 3.02 -25.39
CA ALA A 258 -11.84 1.61 -25.05
C ALA A 258 -10.58 1.03 -25.69
N LEU A 259 -10.30 1.36 -26.95
CA LEU A 259 -9.10 0.96 -27.66
C LEU A 259 -7.84 1.50 -26.97
N ARG A 260 -7.80 2.80 -26.67
CA ARG A 260 -6.66 3.40 -25.96
C ARG A 260 -6.46 2.77 -24.57
N LYS A 261 -7.54 2.54 -23.83
CA LYS A 261 -7.48 1.86 -22.52
C LYS A 261 -6.96 0.43 -22.64
N ALA A 262 -7.33 -0.30 -23.69
CA ALA A 262 -6.84 -1.64 -23.94
C ALA A 262 -5.37 -1.66 -24.35
N CYS A 263 -4.93 -0.68 -25.13
CA CYS A 263 -3.54 -0.54 -25.58
C CYS A 263 -2.61 0.02 -24.47
N PHE A 264 -3.15 0.85 -23.56
CA PHE A 264 -2.37 1.49 -22.51
C PHE A 264 -2.26 0.60 -21.27
N ARG A 265 -1.27 -0.26 -21.25
CA ARG A 265 -0.93 -1.12 -20.10
C ARG A 265 0.51 -0.88 -19.64
N GLY A 266 0.84 0.39 -19.40
CA GLY A 266 2.04 0.77 -18.67
C GLY A 266 3.34 0.09 -19.14
N GLY A 267 3.86 0.45 -20.31
CA GLY A 267 5.14 -0.05 -20.81
C GLY A 267 5.15 -1.49 -21.34
N TRP A 268 4.02 -2.19 -21.31
CA TRP A 268 3.88 -3.49 -21.96
C TRP A 268 3.38 -3.28 -23.40
N THR A 269 4.26 -3.47 -24.36
CA THR A 269 3.86 -3.68 -25.74
C THR A 269 3.53 -5.16 -25.90
N PHE A 270 2.29 -5.49 -26.22
CA PHE A 270 1.95 -6.81 -26.72
C PHE A 270 1.23 -6.66 -28.05
N THR A 271 1.57 -7.51 -28.95
CA THR A 271 0.87 -7.63 -30.21
C THR A 271 -0.28 -8.62 -29.97
N ALA A 272 -1.52 -8.18 -30.21
CA ALA A 272 -2.62 -9.15 -30.23
C ALA A 272 -2.32 -10.23 -31.27
N ALA A 273 -2.61 -11.49 -30.97
CA ALA A 273 -2.32 -12.59 -31.88
C ALA A 273 -2.92 -12.38 -33.28
N SER A 274 -4.05 -11.67 -33.35
CA SER A 274 -4.70 -11.28 -34.61
C SER A 274 -3.95 -10.21 -35.40
N THR A 275 -3.04 -9.46 -34.79
CA THR A 275 -2.27 -8.39 -35.46
C THR A 275 -0.81 -8.75 -35.65
N ALA A 276 -0.36 -9.91 -35.14
CA ALA A 276 1.02 -10.39 -35.27
C ALA A 276 1.49 -10.56 -36.72
N LEU A 277 0.56 -10.73 -37.64
CA LEU A 277 0.81 -10.87 -39.07
C LEU A 277 0.36 -9.68 -39.92
N ASP A 278 -0.27 -8.67 -39.30
CA ASP A 278 -0.79 -7.50 -39.99
C ASP A 278 0.19 -6.32 -39.93
N VAL A 279 0.34 -5.63 -41.05
CA VAL A 279 1.07 -4.36 -41.09
C VAL A 279 0.17 -3.27 -40.53
N VAL A 280 0.45 -2.89 -39.28
CA VAL A 280 -0.26 -1.77 -38.65
C VAL A 280 0.36 -0.45 -39.16
N ARG A 281 -0.43 0.37 -39.86
CA ARG A 281 -0.01 1.68 -40.35
C ARG A 281 -0.41 2.75 -39.32
N ASN A 282 0.40 3.79 -39.21
CA ASN A 282 0.16 4.95 -38.31
C ASN A 282 0.20 4.59 -36.81
N VAL A 283 1.19 3.84 -36.41
CA VAL A 283 1.47 3.60 -34.98
C VAL A 283 2.24 4.80 -34.43
N ALA A 284 1.67 5.49 -33.44
CA ALA A 284 2.40 6.47 -32.62
C ALA A 284 2.75 5.81 -31.28
N SER A 285 4.02 5.75 -30.94
CA SER A 285 4.47 5.42 -29.58
C SER A 285 4.59 6.72 -28.79
N LEU A 286 3.87 6.76 -27.67
CA LEU A 286 3.99 7.83 -26.68
C LEU A 286 4.65 7.21 -25.44
N ASP A 287 5.96 7.41 -25.30
CA ASP A 287 6.65 7.22 -24.03
C ASP A 287 6.40 8.46 -23.17
N VAL A 288 5.79 8.22 -22.02
CA VAL A 288 5.58 9.25 -20.99
C VAL A 288 6.44 8.90 -19.79
#